data_b729c6b0f7894ddcc199cf4cfcca2ab9
#
_entry.id   b729c6b0f7894ddcc199cf4cfcca2ab9
#
_cell.length_a   1.000
_cell.length_b   1.000
_cell.length_c   1.000
_cell.angle_alpha   90.00
_cell.angle_beta   90.00
_cell.angle_gamma   90.00
#
_symmetry.space_group_name_H-M   'P 1'
#
loop_
_entity.id
_entity.type
_entity.pdbx_description
1 polymer ?
#
loop_
_entity_poly.entity_id
_entity_poly.type
_entity_poly.pdbx_seq_one_letter_code
_entity_poly.pdbx_strand_id
1 'polypeptide(L)'
;LPICDIPALLTAAVGYEFLPTLRATLEYHHFFDKAAGMANDKQKALKHGTHEILIGAEWDIAKQLTISGGYQRTDYGLADDFQSDISFSCDSYSLGFGAAIKMTKHLTMNIAYFWTNYDDYTKKISETTKNVYSRTNKVFGLGVDYKF
;
A
#
# COMPACT_ATOMS: atom_id res chain seq x y z
N LEU A 1 3.90 -17.81 -23.60
CA LEU A 1 3.49 -17.20 -22.32
C LEU A 1 3.52 -15.70 -22.49
N PRO A 2 2.46 -14.96 -22.12
CA PRO A 2 2.54 -13.51 -22.14
C PRO A 2 3.64 -13.06 -21.16
N ILE A 3 4.67 -12.42 -21.68
CA ILE A 3 5.70 -11.80 -20.87
C ILE A 3 5.09 -10.50 -20.35
N CYS A 4 4.95 -10.39 -19.02
CA CYS A 4 4.54 -9.16 -18.38
C CYS A 4 5.79 -8.42 -17.92
N ASP A 5 6.00 -7.20 -18.43
CA ASP A 5 7.08 -6.35 -17.97
C ASP A 5 6.75 -5.81 -16.56
N ILE A 6 7.78 -5.62 -15.77
CA ILE A 6 7.66 -4.89 -14.50
C ILE A 6 7.77 -3.40 -14.83
N PRO A 7 6.79 -2.56 -14.43
CA PRO A 7 6.87 -1.14 -14.68
C PRO A 7 8.06 -0.50 -13.96
N ALA A 8 8.64 0.52 -14.55
CA ALA A 8 9.61 1.35 -13.85
C ALA A 8 8.95 2.04 -12.66
N LEU A 9 9.68 2.20 -11.57
CA LEU A 9 9.22 2.84 -10.33
C LEU A 9 10.12 4.03 -10.03
N LEU A 10 9.48 5.19 -9.82
CA LEU A 10 10.11 6.36 -9.23
C LEU A 10 9.65 6.46 -7.78
N THR A 11 10.60 6.52 -6.84
CA THR A 11 10.33 6.73 -5.42
C THR A 11 11.01 7.99 -4.94
N ALA A 12 10.29 8.83 -4.20
CA ALA A 12 10.83 9.96 -3.46
C ALA A 12 10.35 9.87 -2.01
N ALA A 13 11.27 10.04 -1.07
CA ALA A 13 10.96 9.96 0.35
C ALA A 13 11.67 11.05 1.14
N VAL A 14 11.01 11.55 2.18
CA VAL A 14 11.59 12.47 3.16
C VAL A 14 11.21 11.99 4.56
N GLY A 15 12.21 11.92 5.44
CA GLY A 15 12.04 11.64 6.85
C GLY A 15 12.46 12.84 7.70
N TYR A 16 11.74 13.07 8.79
CA TYR A 16 12.04 14.15 9.73
C TYR A 16 11.89 13.70 11.19
N GLU A 17 12.87 14.01 11.99
CA GLU A 17 12.84 13.81 13.45
C GLU A 17 12.37 15.10 14.13
N PHE A 18 11.12 15.12 14.58
CA PHE A 18 10.54 16.24 15.30
C PHE A 18 11.08 16.34 16.72
N LEU A 19 11.33 15.18 17.33
CA LEU A 19 11.93 15.00 18.65
C LEU A 19 12.86 13.77 18.59
N PRO A 20 13.80 13.62 19.52
CA PRO A 20 14.63 12.41 19.59
C PRO A 20 13.83 11.10 19.72
N THR A 21 12.55 11.21 20.09
CA THR A 21 11.63 10.10 20.27
C THR A 21 10.51 10.04 19.22
N LEU A 22 10.38 11.04 18.35
CA LEU A 22 9.29 11.13 17.38
C LEU A 22 9.83 11.39 15.97
N ARG A 23 9.62 10.43 15.08
CA ARG A 23 10.00 10.46 13.68
C ARG A 23 8.78 10.38 12.80
N ALA A 24 8.78 11.07 11.65
CA ALA A 24 7.78 10.90 10.60
C ALA A 24 8.44 10.78 9.24
N THR A 25 7.77 10.10 8.34
CA THR A 25 8.18 9.90 6.95
C THR A 25 7.03 10.22 6.01
N LEU A 26 7.38 10.77 4.86
CA LEU A 26 6.49 10.97 3.73
C LEU A 26 7.15 10.37 2.52
N GLU A 27 6.45 9.48 1.81
CA GLU A 27 6.93 8.85 0.60
C GLU A 27 5.93 9.02 -0.53
N TYR A 28 6.45 9.16 -1.74
CA TYR A 28 5.69 9.18 -2.97
C TYR A 28 6.28 8.16 -3.93
N HIS A 29 5.39 7.32 -4.48
CA HIS A 29 5.74 6.33 -5.49
C HIS A 29 4.97 6.61 -6.78
N HIS A 30 5.64 6.50 -7.91
CA HIS A 30 5.02 6.54 -9.22
C HIS A 30 5.47 5.36 -10.06
N PHE A 31 4.51 4.52 -10.45
CA PHE A 31 4.72 3.38 -11.35
C PHE A 31 4.37 3.78 -12.77
N PHE A 32 5.27 3.55 -13.70
CA PHE A 32 5.07 3.84 -15.12
C PHE A 32 4.33 2.70 -15.82
N ASP A 33 3.16 2.29 -15.30
CA ASP A 33 2.40 1.13 -15.76
C ASP A 33 2.04 1.22 -17.24
N LYS A 34 1.73 2.41 -17.75
CA LYS A 34 1.39 2.62 -19.17
C LYS A 34 2.55 2.33 -20.12
N ALA A 35 3.79 2.42 -19.65
CA ALA A 35 4.99 2.18 -20.44
C ALA A 35 5.45 0.72 -20.39
N ALA A 36 4.91 -0.09 -19.48
CA ALA A 36 5.24 -1.50 -19.34
C ALA A 36 4.38 -2.37 -20.29
N GLY A 37 4.98 -3.36 -20.92
CA GLY A 37 4.28 -4.33 -21.78
C GLY A 37 3.57 -5.40 -20.92
N MET A 38 2.36 -5.13 -20.46
CA MET A 38 1.59 -6.06 -19.61
C MET A 38 0.15 -6.23 -20.11
N ALA A 39 -0.53 -7.27 -19.65
CA ALA A 39 -1.95 -7.51 -19.88
C ALA A 39 -2.36 -7.45 -21.37
N ASN A 40 -1.50 -7.93 -22.30
CA ASN A 40 -1.70 -7.86 -23.75
C ASN A 40 -1.95 -6.42 -24.24
N ASP A 41 -1.12 -5.48 -23.82
CA ASP A 41 -1.17 -4.06 -24.13
C ASP A 41 -2.39 -3.29 -23.58
N LYS A 42 -3.20 -3.89 -22.71
CA LYS A 42 -4.34 -3.22 -22.07
C LYS A 42 -3.91 -2.08 -21.13
N GLN A 43 -2.67 -2.10 -20.62
CA GLN A 43 -2.13 -1.01 -19.80
C GLN A 43 -2.12 0.34 -20.53
N LYS A 44 -2.13 0.35 -21.86
CA LYS A 44 -2.23 1.60 -22.66
C LYS A 44 -3.58 2.31 -22.47
N ALA A 45 -4.62 1.57 -22.09
CA ALA A 45 -5.95 2.11 -21.81
C ALA A 45 -6.06 2.76 -20.41
N LEU A 46 -5.09 2.57 -19.52
CA LEU A 46 -5.05 3.26 -18.22
C LEU A 46 -5.00 4.77 -18.42
N LYS A 47 -5.68 5.52 -17.57
CA LYS A 47 -5.69 7.00 -17.60
C LYS A 47 -4.30 7.55 -17.32
N HIS A 48 -3.64 7.00 -16.30
CA HIS A 48 -2.27 7.31 -15.86
C HIS A 48 -1.64 6.07 -15.23
N GLY A 49 -0.34 6.14 -14.90
CA GLY A 49 0.34 5.13 -14.09
C GLY A 49 -0.13 5.19 -12.63
N THR A 50 0.21 4.16 -11.86
CA THR A 50 -0.14 4.09 -10.44
C THR A 50 0.62 5.13 -9.63
N HIS A 51 -0.08 5.82 -8.75
CA HIS A 51 0.47 6.77 -7.78
C HIS A 51 0.20 6.27 -6.37
N GLU A 52 1.21 6.36 -5.51
CA GLU A 52 1.06 6.05 -4.09
C GLU A 52 1.64 7.17 -3.24
N ILE A 53 0.91 7.54 -2.20
CA ILE A 53 1.38 8.47 -1.17
C ILE A 53 1.32 7.72 0.16
N LEU A 54 2.44 7.71 0.89
CA LEU A 54 2.58 7.06 2.17
C LEU A 54 3.02 8.09 3.21
N ILE A 55 2.34 8.10 4.34
CA ILE A 55 2.71 8.93 5.50
C ILE A 55 2.82 8.00 6.69
N GLY A 56 3.95 8.05 7.39
CA GLY A 56 4.21 7.24 8.57
C GLY A 56 4.74 8.08 9.71
N ALA A 57 4.45 7.66 10.93
CA ALA A 57 5.05 8.21 12.14
C ALA A 57 5.41 7.09 13.11
N GLU A 58 6.49 7.29 13.84
CA GLU A 58 6.99 6.38 14.85
C GLU A 58 7.36 7.16 16.10
N TRP A 59 6.87 6.70 17.24
CA TRP A 59 7.05 7.37 18.52
C TRP A 59 7.56 6.39 19.58
N ASP A 60 8.74 6.71 20.13
CA ASP A 60 9.31 6.01 21.27
C ASP A 60 8.66 6.56 22.56
N ILE A 61 7.55 5.96 22.99
CA ILE A 61 6.81 6.37 24.19
C ILE A 61 7.64 6.10 25.45
N ALA A 62 8.39 5.01 25.44
CA ALA A 62 9.28 4.62 26.53
C ALA A 62 10.51 3.91 25.96
N LYS A 63 11.54 3.74 26.79
CA LYS A 63 12.78 3.00 26.41
C LYS A 63 12.50 1.58 25.88
N GLN A 64 11.37 1.00 26.25
CA GLN A 64 10.98 -0.36 25.93
C GLN A 64 9.80 -0.44 24.96
N LEU A 65 9.15 0.70 24.62
CA LEU A 65 7.93 0.74 23.82
C LEU A 65 8.02 1.79 22.72
N THR A 66 8.00 1.32 21.49
CA THR A 66 7.82 2.16 20.30
C THR A 66 6.46 1.85 19.70
N ILE A 67 5.67 2.86 19.38
CA ILE A 67 4.46 2.73 18.59
C ILE A 67 4.66 3.35 17.21
N SER A 68 3.97 2.84 16.22
CA SER A 68 4.00 3.37 14.86
C SER A 68 2.59 3.40 14.27
N GLY A 69 2.39 4.33 13.35
CA GLY A 69 1.16 4.42 12.59
C GLY A 69 1.44 4.96 11.20
N GLY A 70 0.67 4.54 10.23
CA GLY A 70 0.84 4.97 8.85
C GLY A 70 -0.46 4.99 8.07
N TYR A 71 -0.46 5.82 7.04
CA TYR A 71 -1.52 5.93 6.05
C TYR A 71 -0.92 5.81 4.66
N GLN A 72 -1.60 5.07 3.79
CA GLN A 72 -1.24 4.95 2.38
C GLN A 72 -2.48 5.18 1.52
N ARG A 73 -2.33 5.94 0.45
CA ARG A 73 -3.32 6.08 -0.62
C ARG A 73 -2.70 5.60 -1.92
N THR A 74 -3.40 4.71 -2.62
CA THR A 74 -3.00 4.19 -3.93
C THR A 74 -4.08 4.52 -4.96
N ASP A 75 -3.67 5.13 -6.07
CA ASP A 75 -4.51 5.46 -7.23
C ASP A 75 -3.93 4.73 -8.46
N TYR A 76 -4.72 3.84 -9.05
CA TYR A 76 -4.30 2.96 -10.15
C TYR A 76 -4.57 3.49 -11.57
N GLY A 77 -5.23 4.63 -11.72
CA GLY A 77 -5.58 5.17 -13.05
C GLY A 77 -6.47 4.24 -13.88
N LEU A 78 -7.48 3.65 -13.25
CA LEU A 78 -8.28 2.54 -13.76
C LEU A 78 -9.00 2.81 -15.09
N ALA A 79 -9.10 1.76 -15.91
CA ALA A 79 -9.91 1.71 -17.13
C ALA A 79 -10.73 0.43 -17.16
N ASP A 80 -11.92 0.47 -17.77
CA ASP A 80 -12.86 -0.66 -17.83
C ASP A 80 -12.24 -1.91 -18.50
N ASP A 81 -11.40 -1.72 -19.51
CA ASP A 81 -10.75 -2.81 -20.26
C ASP A 81 -9.74 -3.59 -19.41
N PHE A 82 -9.24 -2.98 -18.33
CA PHE A 82 -8.28 -3.59 -17.40
C PHE A 82 -8.97 -4.44 -16.33
N GLN A 83 -10.26 -4.28 -16.11
CA GLN A 83 -11.04 -4.93 -15.07
C GLN A 83 -11.73 -6.20 -15.57
N SER A 84 -11.63 -7.28 -14.81
CA SER A 84 -12.33 -8.54 -15.07
C SER A 84 -12.80 -9.17 -13.75
N ASP A 85 -13.72 -10.13 -13.83
CA ASP A 85 -14.27 -10.80 -12.64
C ASP A 85 -13.22 -11.62 -11.88
N ILE A 86 -12.12 -12.00 -12.54
CA ILE A 86 -11.04 -12.80 -11.96
C ILE A 86 -9.88 -11.92 -11.48
N SER A 87 -9.68 -10.77 -12.14
CA SER A 87 -8.58 -9.85 -11.82
C SER A 87 -9.04 -8.42 -11.97
N PHE A 88 -9.08 -7.70 -10.86
CA PHE A 88 -9.44 -6.29 -10.83
C PHE A 88 -8.55 -5.53 -9.84
N SER A 89 -8.33 -4.27 -10.12
CA SER A 89 -7.65 -3.32 -9.24
C SER A 89 -8.62 -2.20 -8.89
N CYS A 90 -8.56 -1.71 -7.67
CA CYS A 90 -9.36 -0.59 -7.19
C CYS A 90 -8.46 0.37 -6.44
N ASP A 91 -8.73 1.66 -6.59
CA ASP A 91 -8.08 2.66 -5.75
C ASP A 91 -8.33 2.32 -4.29
N SER A 92 -7.36 2.59 -3.44
CA SER A 92 -7.42 2.12 -2.07
C SER A 92 -6.77 3.10 -1.10
N TYR A 93 -7.20 3.00 0.15
CA TYR A 93 -6.46 3.55 1.25
C TYR A 93 -6.18 2.49 2.31
N SER A 94 -5.07 2.63 2.98
CA SER A 94 -4.63 1.71 4.01
C SER A 94 -4.26 2.46 5.27
N LEU A 95 -4.60 1.87 6.41
CA LEU A 95 -4.16 2.29 7.73
C LEU A 95 -3.35 1.17 8.37
N GLY A 96 -2.17 1.52 8.86
CA GLY A 96 -1.28 0.60 9.56
C GLY A 96 -0.99 1.11 10.97
N PHE A 97 -0.98 0.18 11.93
CA PHE A 97 -0.58 0.44 13.31
C PHE A 97 0.39 -0.63 13.75
N GLY A 98 1.42 -0.23 14.49
CA GLY A 98 2.42 -1.14 14.99
C GLY A 98 2.88 -0.79 16.40
N ALA A 99 3.39 -1.80 17.10
CA ALA A 99 4.05 -1.64 18.37
C ALA A 99 5.27 -2.58 18.44
N ALA A 100 6.40 -2.06 18.88
CA ALA A 100 7.61 -2.82 19.19
C ALA A 100 7.87 -2.74 20.69
N ILE A 101 7.90 -3.91 21.35
CA ILE A 101 8.09 -4.04 22.79
C ILE A 101 9.41 -4.75 23.06
N LYS A 102 10.38 -4.02 23.60
CA LYS A 102 11.67 -4.57 24.03
C LYS A 102 11.48 -5.29 25.37
N MET A 103 11.30 -6.61 25.32
CA MET A 103 11.06 -7.43 26.52
C MET A 103 12.35 -7.63 27.33
N THR A 104 13.47 -7.76 26.63
CA THR A 104 14.81 -7.86 27.24
C THR A 104 15.83 -7.11 26.36
N LYS A 105 17.11 -7.12 26.75
CA LYS A 105 18.20 -6.57 25.91
C LYS A 105 18.38 -7.29 24.57
N HIS A 106 17.88 -8.50 24.49
CA HIS A 106 18.06 -9.41 23.36
C HIS A 106 16.75 -9.74 22.63
N LEU A 107 15.59 -9.49 23.25
CA LEU A 107 14.29 -9.92 22.73
C LEU A 107 13.36 -8.72 22.52
N THR A 108 12.88 -8.55 21.30
CA THR A 108 11.84 -7.58 20.93
C THR A 108 10.65 -8.31 20.31
N MET A 109 9.46 -7.97 20.76
CA MET A 109 8.21 -8.44 20.20
C MET A 109 7.60 -7.31 19.36
N ASN A 110 7.20 -7.65 18.13
CA ASN A 110 6.57 -6.71 17.19
C ASN A 110 5.13 -7.16 16.95
N ILE A 111 4.20 -6.24 17.05
CA ILE A 111 2.79 -6.45 16.75
C ILE A 111 2.41 -5.43 15.68
N ALA A 112 1.71 -5.88 14.65
CA ALA A 112 1.25 -5.00 13.59
C ALA A 112 -0.19 -5.34 13.18
N TYR A 113 -0.94 -4.32 12.87
CA TYR A 113 -2.26 -4.43 12.27
C TYR A 113 -2.33 -3.51 11.06
N PHE A 114 -2.80 -4.04 9.94
CA PHE A 114 -2.93 -3.33 8.69
C PHE A 114 -4.32 -3.55 8.11
N TRP A 115 -4.96 -2.46 7.73
CA TRP A 115 -6.29 -2.47 7.14
C TRP A 115 -6.28 -1.69 5.85
N THR A 116 -6.68 -2.33 4.74
CA THR A 116 -6.88 -1.69 3.43
C THR A 116 -8.34 -1.75 3.06
N ASN A 117 -8.89 -0.61 2.73
CA ASN A 117 -10.19 -0.48 2.11
C ASN A 117 -10.00 -0.05 0.65
N TYR A 118 -10.65 -0.76 -0.25
CA TYR A 118 -10.63 -0.47 -1.68
C TYR A 118 -11.89 0.29 -2.04
N ASP A 119 -11.75 1.31 -2.88
CA ASP A 119 -12.89 2.04 -3.41
C ASP A 119 -13.67 1.12 -4.34
N ASP A 120 -15.00 1.21 -4.32
CA ASP A 120 -15.86 0.43 -5.21
C ASP A 120 -15.66 0.87 -6.65
N TYR A 121 -15.37 -0.08 -7.53
CA TYR A 121 -15.26 0.18 -8.95
C TYR A 121 -16.51 -0.35 -9.68
N THR A 122 -17.22 0.54 -10.39
CA THR A 122 -18.43 0.18 -11.15
C THR A 122 -18.09 0.10 -12.63
N LYS A 123 -18.10 -1.12 -13.18
CA LYS A 123 -17.97 -1.37 -14.62
C LYS A 123 -19.35 -1.45 -15.27
N LYS A 124 -19.61 -0.60 -16.27
CA LYS A 124 -20.82 -0.69 -17.08
C LYS A 124 -20.63 -1.74 -18.16
N ILE A 125 -21.47 -2.80 -18.16
CA ILE A 125 -21.47 -3.86 -19.17
C ILE A 125 -22.51 -3.56 -20.25
N SER A 126 -23.67 -3.04 -19.86
CA SER A 126 -24.75 -2.61 -20.75
C SER A 126 -25.54 -1.47 -20.10
N GLU A 127 -26.53 -0.89 -20.81
CA GLU A 127 -27.38 0.16 -20.24
C GLU A 127 -28.14 -0.27 -18.98
N THR A 128 -28.37 -1.58 -18.82
CA THR A 128 -29.15 -2.16 -17.71
C THR A 128 -28.29 -2.97 -16.72
N THR A 129 -27.03 -3.30 -17.06
CA THR A 129 -26.19 -4.18 -16.26
C THR A 129 -24.89 -3.48 -15.87
N LYS A 130 -24.60 -3.42 -14.55
CA LYS A 130 -23.37 -2.89 -13.98
C LYS A 130 -22.77 -3.93 -13.04
N ASN A 131 -21.45 -4.12 -13.12
CA ASN A 131 -20.70 -4.88 -12.13
C ASN A 131 -20.03 -3.92 -11.14
N VAL A 132 -20.16 -4.18 -9.86
CA VAL A 132 -19.49 -3.44 -8.79
C VAL A 132 -18.42 -4.35 -8.18
N TYR A 133 -17.18 -3.89 -8.21
CA TYR A 133 -16.04 -4.58 -7.61
C TYR A 133 -15.70 -3.88 -6.31
N SER A 134 -15.70 -4.63 -5.20
CA SER A 134 -15.31 -4.13 -3.88
C SER A 134 -14.38 -5.12 -3.18
N ARG A 135 -13.49 -4.61 -2.34
CA ARG A 135 -12.55 -5.42 -1.58
C ARG A 135 -12.16 -4.73 -0.27
N THR A 136 -11.95 -5.51 0.75
CA THR A 136 -11.35 -5.06 2.02
C THR A 136 -10.35 -6.11 2.50
N ASN A 137 -9.17 -5.67 2.90
CA ASN A 137 -8.14 -6.53 3.48
C ASN A 137 -7.86 -6.12 4.91
N LYS A 138 -7.72 -7.10 5.78
CA LYS A 138 -7.28 -6.93 7.18
C LYS A 138 -6.16 -7.92 7.45
N VAL A 139 -5.04 -7.43 7.94
CA VAL A 139 -3.87 -8.26 8.22
C VAL A 139 -3.41 -7.99 9.65
N PHE A 140 -3.21 -9.05 10.41
CA PHE A 140 -2.57 -9.01 11.70
C PHE A 140 -1.21 -9.71 11.61
N GLY A 141 -0.17 -9.07 12.12
CA GLY A 141 1.19 -9.59 12.14
C GLY A 141 1.74 -9.65 13.57
N LEU A 142 2.46 -10.72 13.85
CA LEU A 142 3.25 -10.90 15.07
C LEU A 142 4.67 -11.31 14.67
N GLY A 143 5.66 -10.60 15.20
CA GLY A 143 7.07 -10.87 14.96
C GLY A 143 7.85 -10.93 16.26
N VAL A 144 8.93 -11.70 16.25
CA VAL A 144 9.87 -11.79 17.36
C VAL A 144 11.29 -11.64 16.80
N ASP A 145 12.00 -10.64 17.30
CA ASP A 145 13.40 -10.42 16.97
C ASP A 145 14.28 -10.81 18.16
N TYR A 146 15.25 -11.66 17.91
CA TYR A 146 16.25 -12.03 18.90
C TYR A 146 17.65 -11.61 18.44
N LYS A 147 18.32 -10.84 19.27
CA LYS A 147 19.69 -10.36 19.01
C LYS A 147 20.68 -11.14 19.88
N PHE A 148 21.59 -11.85 19.23
CA PHE A 148 22.67 -12.60 19.86
C PHE A 148 23.75 -11.68 20.46
#